data_5e11100a8b4a7cec7d8a2d44d75b5bba
#
_entry.id   5e11100a8b4a7cec7d8a2d44d75b5bba
#
_cell.length_a   1.000
_cell.length_b   1.000
_cell.length_c   1.000
_cell.angle_alpha   90.00
_cell.angle_beta   90.00
_cell.angle_gamma   90.00
#
_symmetry.space_group_name_H-M   'P 1'
#
loop_
_entity.id
_entity.type
_entity.pdbx_description
1 polymer ?
#
loop_
_entity_poly.entity_id
_entity_poly.type
_entity_poly.pdbx_seq_one_letter_code
_entity_poly.pdbx_strand_id
1 'polypeptide(L)'
;MRERFGRRCCRETIRAALHRHKLSWKKAKKLLGRADPERRQAFVEQLRDVLAGAQRDRPLVVFLDEAHIHQDADLGSGWAERGQRFWVSSRSPGLSARVSVYGVYLYNEGQVRLWPFPRANGEPTVAVLQRLRTEAPDRKLLVLWDGAPYHRAQAVREAARTLDIELMPLPGYSPDLMPVEELWRWLREDVTDHHCHASAEDLVQRG
;
A
#
# COMPACT_ATOMS: atom_id res chain seq x y z
N MET A 1 31.33 -23.96 -11.00
CA MET A 1 30.97 -25.32 -11.47
C MET A 1 32.22 -26.06 -12.03
N ARG A 2 32.97 -25.44 -12.96
CA ARG A 2 34.17 -26.11 -13.55
C ARG A 2 35.24 -26.38 -12.49
N GLU A 3 35.57 -25.44 -11.66
CA GLU A 3 36.58 -25.58 -10.61
C GLU A 3 36.18 -26.58 -9.51
N ARG A 4 34.91 -26.65 -9.15
CA ARG A 4 34.43 -27.47 -8.04
C ARG A 4 33.96 -28.88 -8.45
N PHE A 5 33.51 -29.08 -9.71
CA PHE A 5 32.90 -30.32 -10.16
C PHE A 5 33.49 -30.83 -11.49
N GLY A 6 34.52 -30.18 -12.04
CA GLY A 6 35.21 -30.58 -13.27
C GLY A 6 34.33 -30.57 -14.55
N ARG A 7 33.05 -30.13 -14.46
CA ARG A 7 32.08 -30.18 -15.56
C ARG A 7 31.72 -28.77 -16.05
N ARG A 8 31.59 -28.65 -17.38
CA ARG A 8 31.02 -27.48 -18.04
C ARG A 8 29.53 -27.69 -18.25
N CYS A 9 28.70 -26.79 -17.73
CA CYS A 9 27.27 -26.80 -17.99
C CYS A 9 26.84 -25.40 -18.47
N CYS A 10 25.93 -25.33 -19.41
CA CYS A 10 25.31 -24.09 -19.79
C CYS A 10 24.26 -23.68 -18.72
N ARG A 11 23.86 -22.45 -18.75
CA ARG A 11 22.88 -21.86 -17.79
C ARG A 11 21.55 -22.64 -17.85
N GLU A 12 21.09 -23.00 -19.04
CA GLU A 12 19.81 -23.69 -19.20
C GLU A 12 19.87 -25.15 -18.66
N THR A 13 21.00 -25.82 -18.76
CA THR A 13 21.19 -27.15 -18.14
C THR A 13 21.04 -27.07 -16.63
N ILE A 14 21.60 -26.03 -16.00
CA ILE A 14 21.48 -25.82 -14.55
C ILE A 14 20.03 -25.50 -14.19
N ARG A 15 19.38 -24.62 -14.95
CA ARG A 15 17.98 -24.26 -14.76
C ARG A 15 17.06 -25.47 -14.86
N ALA A 16 17.21 -26.28 -15.89
CA ALA A 16 16.45 -27.52 -16.07
C ALA A 16 16.65 -28.51 -14.91
N ALA A 17 17.87 -28.63 -14.40
CA ALA A 17 18.16 -29.44 -13.23
C ALA A 17 17.44 -28.93 -11.98
N LEU A 18 17.49 -27.63 -11.74
CA LEU A 18 16.79 -27.00 -10.61
C LEU A 18 15.27 -27.22 -10.70
N HIS A 19 14.66 -27.06 -11.87
CA HIS A 19 13.23 -27.32 -12.08
C HIS A 19 12.86 -28.78 -11.82
N ARG A 20 13.68 -29.75 -12.24
CA ARG A 20 13.47 -31.18 -11.93
C ARG A 20 13.45 -31.43 -10.41
N HIS A 21 14.23 -30.68 -9.66
CA HIS A 21 14.23 -30.71 -8.21
C HIS A 21 13.15 -29.82 -7.57
N LYS A 22 12.13 -29.39 -8.36
CA LYS A 22 11.02 -28.53 -7.92
C LYS A 22 11.46 -27.18 -7.34
N LEU A 23 12.66 -26.72 -7.71
CA LEU A 23 13.16 -25.41 -7.34
C LEU A 23 12.76 -24.38 -8.41
N SER A 24 12.30 -23.22 -7.98
CA SER A 24 11.98 -22.10 -8.87
C SER A 24 12.73 -20.84 -8.43
N TRP A 25 13.13 -20.03 -9.39
CA TRP A 25 13.71 -18.73 -9.10
C TRP A 25 12.63 -17.82 -8.51
N LYS A 26 12.86 -17.33 -7.29
CA LYS A 26 11.91 -16.44 -6.59
C LYS A 26 12.65 -15.21 -6.09
N LYS A 27 11.97 -14.07 -6.13
CA LYS A 27 12.45 -12.87 -5.46
C LYS A 27 12.40 -13.12 -3.96
N ALA A 28 13.52 -12.90 -3.27
CA ALA A 28 13.55 -13.01 -1.82
C ALA A 28 12.62 -11.95 -1.21
N LYS A 29 11.77 -12.38 -0.29
CA LYS A 29 11.00 -11.49 0.56
C LYS A 29 11.73 -11.34 1.90
N LYS A 30 11.78 -10.13 2.44
CA LYS A 30 12.32 -9.92 3.79
C LYS A 30 11.37 -10.57 4.78
N LEU A 31 11.86 -11.56 5.52
CA LEU A 31 11.18 -12.03 6.72
C LEU A 31 11.55 -11.03 7.84
N LEU A 32 10.59 -10.23 8.24
CA LEU A 32 10.82 -9.22 9.27
C LEU A 32 10.78 -9.94 10.62
N GLY A 33 11.94 -10.05 11.27
CA GLY A 33 12.10 -10.77 12.55
C GLY A 33 11.33 -10.19 13.75
N ARG A 34 10.55 -9.13 13.52
CA ARG A 34 9.63 -8.52 14.48
C ARG A 34 8.16 -8.87 14.23
N ALA A 35 7.86 -9.67 13.19
CA ALA A 35 6.51 -10.15 12.98
C ALA A 35 6.17 -11.19 14.07
N ASP A 36 5.04 -11.02 14.71
CA ASP A 36 4.48 -11.94 15.72
C ASP A 36 3.46 -12.86 15.02
N PRO A 37 3.79 -14.13 14.76
CA PRO A 37 2.91 -15.05 14.05
C PRO A 37 1.61 -15.34 14.80
N GLU A 38 1.65 -15.42 16.12
CA GLU A 38 0.47 -15.72 16.94
C GLU A 38 -0.51 -14.56 16.93
N ARG A 39 0.00 -13.35 17.13
CA ARG A 39 -0.78 -12.12 17.04
C ARG A 39 -1.38 -11.93 15.65
N ARG A 40 -0.61 -12.26 14.60
CA ARG A 40 -1.09 -12.21 13.23
C ARG A 40 -2.22 -13.24 13.01
N GLN A 41 -2.08 -14.46 13.48
CA GLN A 41 -3.10 -15.49 13.33
C GLN A 41 -4.40 -15.09 14.03
N ALA A 42 -4.32 -14.62 15.26
CA ALA A 42 -5.49 -14.13 16.02
C ALA A 42 -6.17 -12.96 15.30
N PHE A 43 -5.40 -12.04 14.73
CA PHE A 43 -5.95 -10.94 13.93
C PHE A 43 -6.68 -11.44 12.68
N VAL A 44 -6.12 -12.40 11.95
CA VAL A 44 -6.76 -12.97 10.75
C VAL A 44 -8.09 -13.65 11.08
N GLU A 45 -8.19 -14.33 12.21
CA GLU A 45 -9.43 -14.93 12.69
C GLU A 45 -10.46 -13.84 13.00
N GLN A 46 -10.08 -12.82 13.77
CA GLN A 46 -10.95 -11.67 14.06
C GLN A 46 -11.39 -10.94 12.77
N LEU A 47 -10.47 -10.74 11.81
CA LEU A 47 -10.78 -10.11 10.53
C LEU A 47 -11.79 -10.92 9.72
N ARG A 48 -11.71 -12.25 9.72
CA ARG A 48 -12.70 -13.11 9.05
C ARG A 48 -14.09 -12.89 9.61
N ASP A 49 -14.23 -12.83 10.94
CA ASP A 49 -15.53 -12.60 11.59
C ASP A 49 -16.09 -11.21 11.26
N VAL A 50 -15.23 -10.18 11.25
CA VAL A 50 -15.57 -8.82 10.85
C VAL A 50 -16.07 -8.80 9.42
N LEU A 51 -15.33 -9.38 8.47
CA LEU A 51 -15.68 -9.37 7.05
C LEU A 51 -16.95 -10.18 6.78
N ALA A 52 -17.15 -11.29 7.48
CA ALA A 52 -18.40 -12.07 7.42
C ALA A 52 -19.60 -11.27 7.96
N GLY A 53 -19.39 -10.46 9.00
CA GLY A 53 -20.37 -9.51 9.52
C GLY A 53 -20.68 -8.38 8.55
N ALA A 54 -19.66 -7.87 7.86
CA ALA A 54 -19.79 -6.80 6.87
C ALA A 54 -20.69 -7.19 5.67
N GLN A 55 -20.58 -8.43 5.22
CA GLN A 55 -21.45 -8.97 4.15
C GLN A 55 -22.95 -8.98 4.51
N ARG A 56 -23.28 -8.90 5.78
CA ARG A 56 -24.66 -8.85 6.31
C ARG A 56 -25.13 -7.43 6.63
N ASP A 57 -24.52 -6.43 6.01
CA ASP A 57 -24.85 -5.00 6.17
C ASP A 57 -24.64 -4.44 7.60
N ARG A 58 -23.72 -5.04 8.36
CA ARG A 58 -23.28 -4.49 9.65
C ARG A 58 -22.03 -3.63 9.43
N PRO A 59 -21.20 -3.31 10.37
CA PRO A 59 -20.40 -2.10 10.27
C PRO A 59 -19.80 -1.87 8.87
N LEU A 60 -19.75 -0.64 8.44
CA LEU A 60 -18.98 -0.28 7.25
C LEU A 60 -17.51 -0.49 7.55
N VAL A 61 -16.94 -1.50 6.93
CA VAL A 61 -15.52 -1.85 7.09
C VAL A 61 -14.71 -1.02 6.12
N VAL A 62 -13.76 -0.29 6.66
CA VAL A 62 -12.93 0.69 5.94
C VAL A 62 -11.48 0.30 6.11
N PHE A 63 -10.78 0.05 5.01
CA PHE A 63 -9.32 -0.03 5.02
C PHE A 63 -8.75 1.33 4.67
N LEU A 64 -7.88 1.85 5.51
CA LEU A 64 -7.26 3.17 5.39
C LEU A 64 -5.75 3.04 5.38
N ASP A 65 -5.10 3.62 4.40
CA ASP A 65 -3.64 3.67 4.27
C ASP A 65 -3.21 4.96 3.56
N GLU A 66 -1.95 5.33 3.67
CA GLU A 66 -1.40 6.52 3.04
C GLU A 66 -0.23 6.20 2.11
N ALA A 67 -0.24 6.85 0.96
CA ALA A 67 0.91 6.90 0.08
C ALA A 67 1.47 8.31 -0.04
N HIS A 68 2.79 8.39 -0.20
CA HIS A 68 3.47 9.60 -0.59
C HIS A 68 3.82 9.52 -2.07
N ILE A 69 3.29 10.46 -2.84
CA ILE A 69 3.49 10.55 -4.26
C ILE A 69 4.37 11.77 -4.54
N HIS A 70 5.43 11.56 -5.30
CA HIS A 70 6.40 12.59 -5.60
C HIS A 70 6.08 13.26 -6.94
N GLN A 71 6.44 14.55 -7.05
CA GLN A 71 6.31 15.30 -8.28
C GLN A 71 7.25 14.78 -9.37
N ASP A 72 8.44 14.29 -9.00
CA ASP A 72 9.39 13.69 -9.93
C ASP A 72 8.94 12.28 -10.33
N ALA A 73 9.36 11.87 -11.53
CA ALA A 73 8.96 10.59 -12.09
C ALA A 73 9.44 9.40 -11.26
N ASP A 74 8.54 8.46 -10.98
CA ASP A 74 8.93 7.12 -10.55
C ASP A 74 9.54 6.35 -11.74
N LEU A 75 10.56 5.55 -11.46
CA LEU A 75 11.27 4.78 -12.48
C LEU A 75 10.73 3.35 -12.54
N GLY A 76 9.69 3.17 -13.29
CA GLY A 76 9.13 1.86 -13.62
C GLY A 76 9.93 1.13 -14.72
N SER A 77 9.42 -0.01 -15.15
CA SER A 77 9.97 -0.77 -16.27
C SER A 77 9.23 -0.42 -17.57
N GLY A 78 9.93 -0.31 -18.69
CA GLY A 78 9.32 -0.02 -19.99
C GLY A 78 10.03 -0.77 -21.12
N TRP A 79 9.42 -0.74 -22.31
CA TRP A 79 10.00 -1.32 -23.51
C TRP A 79 10.89 -0.31 -24.22
N ALA A 80 12.11 -0.73 -24.57
CA ALA A 80 13.05 0.03 -25.36
C ALA A 80 13.74 -0.88 -26.38
N GLU A 81 14.33 -0.31 -27.41
CA GLU A 81 15.13 -1.06 -28.36
C GLU A 81 16.28 -1.79 -27.66
N ARG A 82 16.57 -2.99 -28.11
CA ARG A 82 17.65 -3.81 -27.55
C ARG A 82 18.99 -3.06 -27.66
N GLY A 83 19.65 -2.86 -26.54
CA GLY A 83 20.92 -2.15 -26.46
C GLY A 83 20.77 -0.64 -26.23
N GLN A 84 19.57 -0.11 -26.26
CA GLN A 84 19.29 1.28 -25.91
C GLN A 84 18.89 1.42 -24.43
N ARG A 85 19.14 2.60 -23.87
CA ARG A 85 18.65 2.96 -22.53
C ARG A 85 17.26 3.55 -22.64
N PHE A 86 16.39 3.17 -21.72
CA PHE A 86 15.10 3.81 -21.53
C PHE A 86 15.27 5.05 -20.66
N TRP A 87 15.07 6.23 -21.25
CA TRP A 87 15.21 7.50 -20.57
C TRP A 87 13.85 8.06 -20.22
N VAL A 88 13.68 8.48 -18.97
CA VAL A 88 12.51 9.21 -18.49
C VAL A 88 12.91 10.67 -18.31
N SER A 89 12.10 11.58 -18.85
CA SER A 89 12.35 13.02 -18.71
C SER A 89 12.04 13.44 -17.28
N SER A 90 13.01 14.07 -16.61
CA SER A 90 12.83 14.76 -15.34
C SER A 90 13.27 16.20 -15.49
N ARG A 91 12.47 17.14 -14.98
CA ARG A 91 12.81 18.58 -15.08
C ARG A 91 13.82 19.00 -14.01
N SER A 92 13.85 18.28 -12.91
CA SER A 92 14.80 18.55 -11.83
C SER A 92 14.97 17.28 -10.97
N PRO A 93 16.09 16.58 -11.08
CA PRO A 93 16.38 15.43 -10.23
C PRO A 93 16.26 15.82 -8.75
N GLY A 94 15.49 15.04 -7.98
CA GLY A 94 15.34 15.28 -6.55
C GLY A 94 14.33 16.35 -6.16
N LEU A 95 13.35 16.65 -7.02
CA LEU A 95 12.20 17.47 -6.63
C LEU A 95 11.60 16.92 -5.34
N SER A 96 11.65 17.71 -4.28
CA SER A 96 11.19 17.31 -2.94
C SER A 96 9.69 17.47 -2.75
N ALA A 97 8.99 18.10 -3.70
CA ALA A 97 7.54 18.29 -3.62
C ALA A 97 6.84 16.92 -3.69
N ARG A 98 5.98 16.70 -2.70
CA ARG A 98 5.21 15.46 -2.58
C ARG A 98 3.81 15.76 -2.08
N VAL A 99 2.88 14.93 -2.47
CA VAL A 99 1.51 14.92 -1.96
C VAL A 99 1.32 13.63 -1.18
N SER A 100 0.68 13.72 -0.04
CA SER A 100 0.23 12.56 0.73
C SER A 100 -1.20 12.26 0.35
N VAL A 101 -1.46 11.07 -0.13
CA VAL A 101 -2.80 10.63 -0.52
C VAL A 101 -3.29 9.62 0.50
N TYR A 102 -4.44 9.89 1.12
CA TYR A 102 -5.15 8.92 1.93
C TYR A 102 -6.03 8.07 1.03
N GLY A 103 -5.78 6.78 0.99
CA GLY A 103 -6.57 5.79 0.29
C GLY A 103 -7.53 5.10 1.25
N VAL A 104 -8.79 5.11 0.87
CA VAL A 104 -9.87 4.53 1.65
C VAL A 104 -10.58 3.49 0.78
N TYR A 105 -10.58 2.25 1.21
CA TYR A 105 -11.35 1.19 0.59
C TYR A 105 -12.55 0.82 1.45
N LEU A 106 -13.74 1.10 0.93
CA LEU A 106 -15.03 0.79 1.55
C LEU A 106 -15.39 -0.67 1.18
N TYR A 107 -15.03 -1.62 2.03
CA TYR A 107 -15.12 -3.05 1.74
C TYR A 107 -16.53 -3.51 1.34
N ASN A 108 -17.56 -3.09 2.10
CA ASN A 108 -18.96 -3.47 1.85
C ASN A 108 -19.48 -2.99 0.49
N GLU A 109 -18.89 -1.93 -0.04
CA GLU A 109 -19.34 -1.25 -1.25
C GLU A 109 -18.45 -1.55 -2.46
N GLY A 110 -17.25 -2.09 -2.23
CA GLY A 110 -16.25 -2.29 -3.27
C GLY A 110 -15.76 -0.97 -3.87
N GLN A 111 -15.82 0.13 -3.11
CA GLN A 111 -15.49 1.47 -3.59
C GLN A 111 -14.19 1.98 -2.96
N VAL A 112 -13.49 2.80 -3.72
CA VAL A 112 -12.27 3.48 -3.29
C VAL A 112 -12.52 4.99 -3.25
N ARG A 113 -11.90 5.66 -2.28
CA ARG A 113 -11.79 7.12 -2.20
C ARG A 113 -10.34 7.49 -2.08
N LEU A 114 -9.92 8.53 -2.76
CA LEU A 114 -8.58 9.10 -2.68
C LEU A 114 -8.70 10.56 -2.22
N TRP A 115 -8.01 10.88 -1.14
CA TRP A 115 -8.03 12.24 -0.60
C TRP A 115 -6.61 12.77 -0.46
N PRO A 116 -6.22 13.71 -1.33
CA PRO A 116 -4.90 14.32 -1.28
C PRO A 116 -4.79 15.34 -0.14
N PHE A 117 -3.64 15.34 0.52
CA PHE A 117 -3.25 16.30 1.55
C PHE A 117 -1.79 16.70 1.34
N PRO A 118 -1.37 17.90 1.77
CA PRO A 118 0.04 18.30 1.69
C PRO A 118 0.98 17.40 2.48
N ARG A 119 0.48 16.81 3.58
CA ARG A 119 1.24 15.93 4.48
C ARG A 119 0.33 14.86 5.09
N ALA A 120 0.91 13.71 5.45
CA ALA A 120 0.26 12.75 6.32
C ALA A 120 0.75 12.95 7.77
N ASN A 121 -0.16 13.30 8.66
CA ASN A 121 0.07 13.43 10.10
C ASN A 121 -1.28 13.36 10.84
N GLY A 122 -1.30 13.65 12.15
CA GLY A 122 -2.51 13.56 12.97
C GLY A 122 -3.67 14.44 12.53
N GLU A 123 -3.42 15.66 12.06
CA GLU A 123 -4.46 16.60 11.64
C GLU A 123 -5.22 16.13 10.37
N PRO A 124 -4.56 15.84 9.23
CA PRO A 124 -5.22 15.21 8.11
C PRO A 124 -5.91 13.89 8.46
N THR A 125 -5.32 13.05 9.33
CA THR A 125 -5.96 11.82 9.75
C THR A 125 -7.30 12.09 10.46
N VAL A 126 -7.37 13.08 11.33
CA VAL A 126 -8.64 13.53 11.95
C VAL A 126 -9.62 13.99 10.88
N ALA A 127 -9.18 14.80 9.92
CA ALA A 127 -10.03 15.27 8.81
C ALA A 127 -10.59 14.12 7.97
N VAL A 128 -9.78 13.08 7.72
CA VAL A 128 -10.21 11.85 7.03
C VAL A 128 -11.30 11.13 7.83
N LEU A 129 -11.13 10.96 9.15
CA LEU A 129 -12.14 10.33 10.01
C LEU A 129 -13.45 11.13 10.03
N GLN A 130 -13.38 12.46 10.09
CA GLN A 130 -14.54 13.34 10.00
C GLN A 130 -15.27 13.19 8.67
N ARG A 131 -14.52 13.11 7.58
CA ARG A 131 -15.07 12.93 6.23
C ARG A 131 -15.76 11.58 6.09
N LEU A 132 -15.16 10.51 6.59
CA LEU A 132 -15.77 9.17 6.63
C LEU A 132 -17.11 9.20 7.40
N ARG A 133 -17.16 9.86 8.55
CA ARG A 133 -18.40 10.00 9.33
C ARG A 133 -19.45 10.81 8.57
N THR A 134 -19.05 11.87 7.85
CA THR A 134 -19.97 12.67 7.04
C THR A 134 -20.55 11.86 5.86
N GLU A 135 -19.75 11.00 5.23
CA GLU A 135 -20.21 10.14 4.13
C GLU A 135 -21.08 8.96 4.61
N ALA A 136 -20.96 8.56 5.87
CA ALA A 136 -21.73 7.44 6.45
C ALA A 136 -22.29 7.79 7.83
N PRO A 137 -23.24 8.76 7.94
CA PRO A 137 -23.67 9.34 9.22
C PRO A 137 -24.33 8.32 10.16
N ASP A 138 -25.11 7.40 9.62
CA ASP A 138 -25.95 6.47 10.40
C ASP A 138 -25.36 5.06 10.51
N ARG A 139 -24.15 4.85 9.95
CA ARG A 139 -23.52 3.53 9.95
C ARG A 139 -22.46 3.40 11.05
N LYS A 140 -22.38 2.22 11.66
CA LYS A 140 -21.20 1.89 12.45
C LYS A 140 -19.99 1.79 11.52
N LEU A 141 -18.90 2.48 11.88
CA LEU A 141 -17.66 2.50 11.12
C LEU A 141 -16.60 1.70 11.85
N LEU A 142 -15.93 0.81 11.14
CA LEU A 142 -14.75 0.10 11.61
C LEU A 142 -13.59 0.39 10.65
N VAL A 143 -12.59 1.11 11.14
CA VAL A 143 -11.41 1.50 10.35
C VAL A 143 -10.24 0.59 10.68
N LEU A 144 -9.76 -0.12 9.66
CA LEU A 144 -8.54 -0.90 9.68
C LEU A 144 -7.40 -0.08 9.08
N TRP A 145 -6.31 0.05 9.80
CA TRP A 145 -5.15 0.83 9.37
C TRP A 145 -3.83 0.27 9.91
N ASP A 146 -2.72 0.77 9.43
CA ASP A 146 -1.42 0.40 9.93
C ASP A 146 -1.12 1.01 11.31
N GLY A 147 0.04 0.66 11.84
CA GLY A 147 0.51 1.17 13.15
C GLY A 147 1.32 2.46 13.08
N ALA A 148 1.12 3.34 12.09
CA ALA A 148 1.87 4.58 11.97
C ALA A 148 1.83 5.40 13.28
N PRO A 149 2.92 6.09 13.64
CA PRO A 149 2.99 6.82 14.92
C PRO A 149 1.89 7.85 15.10
N TYR A 150 1.48 8.56 14.03
CA TYR A 150 0.44 9.57 14.08
C TYR A 150 -0.97 8.98 14.22
N HIS A 151 -1.22 7.71 13.80
CA HIS A 151 -2.47 7.00 14.07
C HIS A 151 -2.70 6.77 15.58
N ARG A 152 -1.61 6.71 16.35
CA ARG A 152 -1.63 6.53 17.80
C ARG A 152 -1.69 7.86 18.57
N ALA A 153 -1.69 9.00 17.87
CA ALA A 153 -1.79 10.32 18.51
C ALA A 153 -3.10 10.44 19.32
N GLN A 154 -3.03 11.13 20.44
CA GLN A 154 -4.18 11.31 21.32
C GLN A 154 -5.34 11.97 20.59
N ALA A 155 -5.08 13.03 19.82
CA ALA A 155 -6.09 13.74 19.05
C ALA A 155 -6.85 12.85 18.07
N VAL A 156 -6.15 11.90 17.42
CA VAL A 156 -6.77 10.95 16.47
C VAL A 156 -7.68 9.96 17.20
N ARG A 157 -7.23 9.45 18.35
CA ARG A 157 -8.06 8.55 19.18
C ARG A 157 -9.28 9.24 19.77
N GLU A 158 -9.13 10.49 20.20
CA GLU A 158 -10.23 11.30 20.70
C GLU A 158 -11.25 11.61 19.60
N ALA A 159 -10.78 11.99 18.40
CA ALA A 159 -11.64 12.20 17.24
C ALA A 159 -12.41 10.92 16.89
N ALA A 160 -11.76 9.76 16.83
CA ALA A 160 -12.44 8.49 16.55
C ALA A 160 -13.55 8.19 17.57
N ARG A 161 -13.29 8.42 18.86
CA ARG A 161 -14.31 8.24 19.92
C ARG A 161 -15.49 9.20 19.75
N THR A 162 -15.20 10.49 19.50
CA THR A 162 -16.25 11.52 19.30
C THR A 162 -17.10 11.23 18.09
N LEU A 163 -16.49 10.64 17.05
CA LEU A 163 -17.14 10.29 15.79
C LEU A 163 -17.79 8.89 15.82
N ASP A 164 -17.73 8.17 16.94
CA ASP A 164 -18.21 6.79 17.07
C ASP A 164 -17.61 5.87 15.97
N ILE A 165 -16.29 5.95 15.80
CA ILE A 165 -15.51 5.12 14.86
C ILE A 165 -14.68 4.14 15.66
N GLU A 166 -14.87 2.86 15.38
CA GLU A 166 -14.03 1.80 15.92
C GLU A 166 -12.73 1.71 15.11
N LEU A 167 -11.61 1.61 15.82
CA LEU A 167 -10.28 1.51 15.20
C LEU A 167 -9.69 0.12 15.42
N MET A 168 -9.28 -0.53 14.36
CA MET A 168 -8.66 -1.85 14.38
C MET A 168 -7.27 -1.79 13.74
N PRO A 169 -6.20 -1.62 14.54
CA PRO A 169 -4.85 -1.55 14.01
C PRO A 169 -4.37 -2.92 13.51
N LEU A 170 -3.79 -2.95 12.31
CA LEU A 170 -3.15 -4.14 11.76
C LEU A 170 -1.95 -4.59 12.61
N PRO A 171 -1.67 -5.88 12.66
CA PRO A 171 -0.42 -6.38 13.23
C PRO A 171 0.76 -5.78 12.48
N GLY A 172 1.81 -5.43 13.21
CA GLY A 172 3.03 -4.90 12.59
C GLY A 172 3.56 -5.81 11.49
N TYR A 173 4.05 -5.20 10.42
CA TYR A 173 4.66 -5.90 9.28
C TYR A 173 3.71 -6.86 8.51
N SER A 174 2.46 -6.49 8.37
CA SER A 174 1.44 -7.28 7.65
C SER A 174 0.79 -6.50 6.49
N PRO A 175 1.58 -5.99 5.53
CA PRO A 175 1.03 -5.20 4.41
C PRO A 175 0.09 -6.02 3.51
N ASP A 176 0.26 -7.31 3.47
CA ASP A 176 -0.60 -8.23 2.73
C ASP A 176 -2.05 -8.34 3.30
N LEU A 177 -2.31 -7.76 4.47
CA LEU A 177 -3.65 -7.60 5.04
C LEU A 177 -4.28 -6.25 4.71
N MET A 178 -3.57 -5.38 3.96
CA MET A 178 -4.02 -4.05 3.55
C MET A 178 -4.31 -4.03 2.03
N PRO A 179 -5.56 -4.17 1.60
CA PRO A 179 -5.90 -4.18 0.17
C PRO A 179 -5.60 -2.86 -0.54
N VAL A 180 -5.48 -1.76 0.19
CA VAL A 180 -5.12 -0.44 -0.36
C VAL A 180 -3.68 -0.41 -0.93
N GLU A 181 -2.80 -1.32 -0.51
CA GLU A 181 -1.43 -1.43 -1.05
C GLU A 181 -1.41 -1.71 -2.57
N GLU A 182 -2.35 -2.50 -3.08
CA GLU A 182 -2.48 -2.74 -4.53
C GLU A 182 -2.95 -1.48 -5.27
N LEU A 183 -3.77 -0.65 -4.64
CA LEU A 183 -4.21 0.63 -5.19
C LEU A 183 -3.02 1.56 -5.41
N TRP A 184 -2.06 1.58 -4.49
CA TRP A 184 -0.84 2.40 -4.63
C TRP A 184 0.03 1.97 -5.80
N ARG A 185 0.06 0.68 -6.10
CA ARG A 185 0.76 0.18 -7.28
C ARG A 185 0.11 0.70 -8.56
N TRP A 186 -1.22 0.58 -8.68
CA TRP A 186 -1.95 1.09 -9.85
C TRP A 186 -1.84 2.61 -9.99
N LEU A 187 -1.97 3.32 -8.88
CA LEU A 187 -1.84 4.77 -8.89
C LEU A 187 -0.46 5.22 -9.40
N ARG A 188 0.61 4.52 -8.98
CA ARG A 188 1.94 4.83 -9.50
C ARG A 188 2.08 4.49 -10.97
N GLU A 189 1.63 3.31 -11.40
CA GLU A 189 1.66 2.90 -12.79
C GLU A 189 0.94 3.90 -13.72
N ASP A 190 -0.18 4.47 -13.27
CA ASP A 190 -1.00 5.37 -14.08
C ASP A 190 -0.60 6.85 -13.98
N VAL A 191 -0.05 7.28 -12.85
CA VAL A 191 0.15 8.71 -12.57
C VAL A 191 1.62 9.11 -12.54
N THR A 192 2.49 8.33 -11.88
CA THR A 192 3.87 8.75 -11.62
C THR A 192 4.94 7.98 -12.39
N ASP A 193 4.66 6.75 -12.84
CA ASP A 193 5.64 5.98 -13.60
C ASP A 193 5.96 6.68 -14.91
N HIS A 194 7.25 7.00 -15.08
CA HIS A 194 7.79 7.67 -16.25
C HIS A 194 7.24 9.09 -16.51
N HIS A 195 6.56 9.69 -15.54
CA HIS A 195 5.97 11.01 -15.68
C HIS A 195 6.43 11.97 -14.57
N CYS A 196 7.04 13.09 -14.98
CA CYS A 196 7.41 14.20 -14.10
C CYS A 196 6.34 15.29 -14.19
N HIS A 197 5.67 15.58 -13.10
CA HIS A 197 4.60 16.57 -13.02
C HIS A 197 5.15 17.99 -12.98
N ALA A 198 4.39 18.95 -13.55
CA ALA A 198 4.79 20.35 -13.57
C ALA A 198 4.75 20.99 -12.16
N SER A 199 3.78 20.55 -11.33
CA SER A 199 3.61 21.01 -9.95
C SER A 199 2.91 19.94 -9.09
N ALA A 200 2.79 20.18 -7.79
CA ALA A 200 2.00 19.34 -6.90
C ALA A 200 0.50 19.38 -7.25
N GLU A 201 0.00 20.51 -7.75
CA GLU A 201 -1.38 20.66 -8.20
C GLU A 201 -1.66 19.82 -9.46
N ASP A 202 -0.72 19.81 -10.42
CA ASP A 202 -0.81 18.96 -11.63
C ASP A 202 -0.85 17.47 -11.26
N LEU A 203 -0.04 17.08 -10.27
CA LEU A 203 -0.04 15.71 -9.73
C LEU A 203 -1.41 15.32 -9.14
N VAL A 204 -2.03 16.22 -8.37
CA VAL A 204 -3.36 15.98 -7.75
C VAL A 204 -4.48 15.91 -8.78
N GLN A 205 -4.39 16.66 -9.87
CA GLN A 205 -5.43 16.68 -10.92
C GLN A 205 -5.43 15.42 -11.78
N ARG A 206 -4.33 14.67 -11.81
CA ARG A 206 -4.20 13.45 -12.62
C ARG A 206 -4.48 12.16 -11.84
N GLY A 207 -4.41 12.19 -10.54
CA GLY A 207 -4.71 11.04 -9.66
C GLY A 207 -6.13 11.14 -9.11
#